data_85357ab5ac24872746ce433ba3c1aeee
#
_entry.id   85357ab5ac24872746ce433ba3c1aeee
#
_cell.length_a   1.000
_cell.length_b   1.000
_cell.length_c   1.000
_cell.angle_alpha   90.00
_cell.angle_beta   90.00
_cell.angle_gamma   90.00
#
_symmetry.space_group_name_H-M   'P 1'
#
loop_
_entity.id
_entity.type
_entity.pdbx_description
1 polymer ?
#
loop_
_entity_poly.entity_id
_entity_poly.type
_entity_poly.pdbx_seq_one_letter_code
_entity_poly.pdbx_strand_id
1 'polypeptide(L)'
;MEERFNPKIADKEWQDIWDKKNYFLSEVNHNKKKYYILEMFPYPSGKIHMGHVRNYTLGDVVARFKRAQGFNVLHPMGWDAFGLPAENAAIQNKTSPSDWTYKNIEEMKRQLKLIGLSIDWSKEVATCDEKYFKHQQKLFKDFFDNNLVYKKESQVNWDPAEQTVLANEQVIDGKGWRSGAEVEYKKLSQWFFKITEFSNELLDGLSKLPNWPDKVKLMQKNWIGKSIGCEINLDLVDDKFNSIKEKLNIYTTRPDTIFGATFCAISPGHPLAIELTKNNSSIKKFIEKFGSKNVSEEMLAKTEKEGIKTDKYVQHPFIKDKFLPLYIANFILMDYGSGAIYGCPAHDQ
;
A
#
# COMPACT_ATOMS: atom_id res chain seq x y z
N MET A 1 23.31 54.17 9.45
CA MET A 1 23.06 52.75 9.86
C MET A 1 21.74 52.74 10.60
N GLU A 2 20.81 51.87 10.19
CA GLU A 2 19.60 51.67 10.99
C GLU A 2 20.01 51.11 12.35
N GLU A 3 19.56 51.75 13.44
CA GLU A 3 19.92 51.38 14.82
C GLU A 3 19.40 49.97 15.24
N ARG A 4 18.49 49.39 14.47
CA ARG A 4 17.93 48.03 14.74
C ARG A 4 17.79 47.20 13.48
N PHE A 5 18.27 45.98 13.52
CA PHE A 5 18.05 44.96 12.47
C PHE A 5 16.55 44.71 12.28
N ASN A 6 16.07 44.89 11.04
CA ASN A 6 14.69 44.60 10.68
C ASN A 6 14.65 43.36 9.77
N PRO A 7 14.24 42.17 10.29
CA PRO A 7 14.25 40.93 9.51
C PRO A 7 13.38 41.04 8.27
N LYS A 8 12.23 41.69 8.32
CA LYS A 8 11.33 41.83 7.17
C LYS A 8 11.95 42.55 5.98
N ILE A 9 12.78 43.54 6.23
CA ILE A 9 13.50 44.27 5.18
C ILE A 9 14.68 43.45 4.69
N ALA A 10 15.50 42.94 5.60
CA ALA A 10 16.67 42.13 5.28
C ALA A 10 16.32 40.85 4.53
N ASP A 11 15.29 40.09 4.95
CA ASP A 11 14.84 38.88 4.30
C ASP A 11 14.46 39.13 2.84
N LYS A 12 13.67 40.17 2.58
CA LYS A 12 13.28 40.55 1.23
C LYS A 12 14.48 40.95 0.36
N GLU A 13 15.36 41.76 0.90
CA GLU A 13 16.56 42.21 0.18
C GLU A 13 17.46 41.04 -0.22
N TRP A 14 17.70 40.09 0.70
CA TRP A 14 18.52 38.90 0.42
C TRP A 14 17.86 37.96 -0.54
N GLN A 15 16.55 37.73 -0.44
CA GLN A 15 15.82 36.89 -1.39
C GLN A 15 15.87 37.47 -2.81
N ASP A 16 15.69 38.77 -2.95
CA ASP A 16 15.82 39.49 -4.22
C ASP A 16 17.25 39.38 -4.82
N ILE A 17 18.28 39.42 -3.97
CA ILE A 17 19.68 39.26 -4.38
C ILE A 17 19.92 37.78 -4.86
N TRP A 18 19.41 36.80 -4.12
CA TRP A 18 19.57 35.40 -4.50
C TRP A 18 18.89 35.07 -5.82
N ASP A 19 17.67 35.57 -6.02
CA ASP A 19 16.91 35.37 -7.26
C ASP A 19 17.62 36.06 -8.44
N LYS A 20 18.06 37.31 -8.31
CA LYS A 20 18.77 38.04 -9.36
C LYS A 20 20.10 37.40 -9.75
N LYS A 21 20.83 36.88 -8.78
CA LYS A 21 22.15 36.22 -9.01
C LYS A 21 22.07 34.74 -9.31
N ASN A 22 20.86 34.14 -9.34
CA ASN A 22 20.67 32.72 -9.51
C ASN A 22 21.54 31.89 -8.55
N TYR A 23 21.62 32.28 -7.29
CA TYR A 23 22.57 31.75 -6.31
C TYR A 23 22.41 30.24 -6.06
N PHE A 24 21.20 29.69 -6.25
CA PHE A 24 20.88 28.31 -5.97
C PHE A 24 20.76 27.44 -7.22
N LEU A 25 21.05 28.00 -8.39
CA LEU A 25 21.03 27.28 -9.66
C LEU A 25 22.07 26.14 -9.64
N SER A 26 21.63 24.95 -10.01
CA SER A 26 22.49 23.79 -10.25
C SER A 26 22.82 23.66 -11.74
N GLU A 27 24.08 23.56 -12.07
CA GLU A 27 24.56 23.40 -13.44
C GLU A 27 25.25 22.04 -13.61
N VAL A 28 25.31 21.55 -14.85
CA VAL A 28 26.13 20.38 -15.14
C VAL A 28 27.60 20.77 -15.12
N ASN A 29 28.29 20.45 -14.02
CA ASN A 29 29.69 20.76 -13.82
C ASN A 29 30.45 19.50 -13.36
N HIS A 30 31.28 18.95 -14.24
CA HIS A 30 32.06 17.74 -13.99
C HIS A 30 33.24 17.93 -13.03
N ASN A 31 33.65 19.19 -12.81
CA ASN A 31 34.80 19.52 -11.94
C ASN A 31 34.39 19.70 -10.47
N LYS A 32 33.11 19.76 -10.16
CA LYS A 32 32.61 19.87 -8.79
C LYS A 32 32.01 18.56 -8.31
N LYS A 33 32.23 18.20 -7.06
CA LYS A 33 31.54 17.08 -6.41
C LYS A 33 30.04 17.36 -6.40
N LYS A 34 29.26 16.39 -6.81
CA LYS A 34 27.78 16.48 -6.85
C LYS A 34 27.20 16.15 -5.50
N TYR A 35 26.13 16.83 -5.15
CA TYR A 35 25.29 16.48 -4.01
C TYR A 35 23.82 16.68 -4.38
N TYR A 36 22.99 15.68 -4.09
CA TYR A 36 21.56 15.69 -4.39
C TYR A 36 20.77 15.71 -3.09
N ILE A 37 19.86 16.65 -2.95
CA ILE A 37 18.94 16.76 -1.82
C ILE A 37 17.54 16.67 -2.35
N LEU A 38 16.80 15.73 -1.83
CA LEU A 38 15.41 15.48 -2.19
C LEU A 38 14.59 15.36 -0.92
N GLU A 39 13.60 16.21 -0.80
CA GLU A 39 12.50 16.04 0.14
C GLU A 39 11.27 15.52 -0.58
N MET A 40 10.32 14.99 0.19
CA MET A 40 9.03 14.55 -0.33
C MET A 40 8.28 15.75 -0.92
N PHE A 41 7.86 15.64 -2.17
CA PHE A 41 7.06 16.66 -2.83
C PHE A 41 5.70 16.83 -2.15
N PRO A 42 5.25 18.07 -1.91
CA PRO A 42 3.96 18.30 -1.30
C PRO A 42 2.81 18.09 -2.29
N TYR A 43 1.65 17.69 -1.75
CA TYR A 43 0.40 17.82 -2.48
C TYR A 43 -0.02 19.28 -2.55
N PRO A 44 -0.39 19.81 -3.73
CA PRO A 44 -0.88 21.18 -3.86
C PRO A 44 -2.36 21.27 -3.42
N SER A 45 -2.60 21.10 -2.13
CA SER A 45 -3.95 21.02 -1.53
C SER A 45 -4.39 22.32 -0.83
N GLY A 46 -3.61 23.41 -0.94
CA GLY A 46 -3.94 24.69 -0.32
C GLY A 46 -2.73 25.47 0.18
N LYS A 47 -2.55 25.54 1.49
CA LYS A 47 -1.46 26.29 2.14
C LYS A 47 -0.45 25.34 2.75
N ILE A 48 0.81 25.79 2.87
CA ILE A 48 1.81 25.05 3.65
C ILE A 48 1.45 25.06 5.14
N HIS A 49 1.93 24.08 5.86
CA HIS A 49 1.80 23.94 7.31
C HIS A 49 3.16 23.65 7.94
N MET A 50 3.24 23.62 9.27
CA MET A 50 4.50 23.42 10.01
C MET A 50 5.23 22.13 9.65
N GLY A 51 4.51 21.09 9.21
CA GLY A 51 5.13 19.86 8.70
C GLY A 51 5.97 20.10 7.44
N HIS A 52 5.46 20.89 6.51
CA HIS A 52 6.21 21.33 5.32
C HIS A 52 7.44 22.17 5.72
N VAL A 53 7.25 23.15 6.62
CA VAL A 53 8.36 24.00 7.10
C VAL A 53 9.47 23.12 7.68
N ARG A 54 9.13 22.20 8.58
CA ARG A 54 10.10 21.29 9.19
C ARG A 54 10.84 20.44 8.14
N ASN A 55 10.11 19.82 7.24
CA ASN A 55 10.67 18.92 6.24
C ASN A 55 11.68 19.65 5.35
N TYR A 56 11.26 20.76 4.77
CA TYR A 56 12.10 21.50 3.80
C TYR A 56 13.22 22.28 4.44
N THR A 57 13.07 22.74 5.69
CA THR A 57 14.17 23.38 6.42
C THR A 57 15.29 22.39 6.73
N LEU A 58 14.98 21.12 7.04
CA LEU A 58 16.00 20.10 7.27
C LEU A 58 16.88 19.88 6.02
N GLY A 59 16.26 19.76 4.85
CA GLY A 59 16.99 19.62 3.58
C GLY A 59 17.74 20.91 3.23
N ASP A 60 17.15 22.07 3.47
CA ASP A 60 17.77 23.37 3.18
C ASP A 60 19.06 23.61 3.97
N VAL A 61 19.07 23.21 5.25
CA VAL A 61 20.29 23.28 6.08
C VAL A 61 21.42 22.47 5.47
N VAL A 62 21.11 21.23 5.03
CA VAL A 62 22.11 20.37 4.36
C VAL A 62 22.54 20.95 3.02
N ALA A 63 21.59 21.51 2.23
CA ALA A 63 21.87 22.12 0.95
C ALA A 63 22.87 23.30 1.08
N ARG A 64 22.59 24.20 2.02
CA ARG A 64 23.46 25.35 2.29
C ARG A 64 24.83 24.92 2.79
N PHE A 65 24.88 23.97 3.72
CA PHE A 65 26.12 23.43 4.23
C PHE A 65 26.99 22.81 3.12
N LYS A 66 26.37 22.02 2.23
CA LYS A 66 27.11 21.41 1.11
C LYS A 66 27.56 22.44 0.08
N ARG A 67 26.76 23.46 -0.21
CA ARG A 67 27.22 24.57 -1.08
C ARG A 67 28.40 25.33 -0.47
N ALA A 68 28.38 25.60 0.84
CA ALA A 68 29.48 26.23 1.55
C ALA A 68 30.78 25.38 1.49
N GLN A 69 30.67 24.06 1.38
CA GLN A 69 31.78 23.15 1.17
C GLN A 69 32.24 23.04 -0.31
N GLY A 70 31.64 23.82 -1.23
CA GLY A 70 32.00 23.83 -2.64
C GLY A 70 31.36 22.75 -3.50
N PHE A 71 30.38 21.99 -3.00
CA PHE A 71 29.65 21.02 -3.81
C PHE A 71 28.74 21.73 -4.80
N ASN A 72 28.51 21.07 -5.95
CA ASN A 72 27.42 21.37 -6.85
C ASN A 72 26.15 20.67 -6.34
N VAL A 73 25.26 21.47 -5.76
CA VAL A 73 24.07 20.94 -5.06
C VAL A 73 22.84 21.08 -5.94
N LEU A 74 22.24 19.94 -6.29
CA LEU A 74 20.88 19.89 -6.86
C LEU A 74 19.87 19.77 -5.72
N HIS A 75 19.08 20.84 -5.51
CA HIS A 75 18.00 20.91 -4.51
C HIS A 75 16.72 21.35 -5.23
N PRO A 76 16.00 20.44 -5.89
CA PRO A 76 14.81 20.73 -6.68
C PRO A 76 13.57 20.82 -5.81
N MET A 77 12.49 21.34 -6.37
CA MET A 77 11.13 21.25 -5.84
C MET A 77 10.21 20.60 -6.88
N GLY A 78 9.24 19.84 -6.39
CA GLY A 78 8.18 19.29 -7.21
C GLY A 78 6.84 19.32 -6.49
N TRP A 79 5.79 19.01 -7.25
CA TRP A 79 4.41 18.95 -6.78
C TRP A 79 3.83 17.58 -7.11
N ASP A 80 3.40 16.85 -6.08
CA ASP A 80 2.65 15.61 -6.25
C ASP A 80 1.20 15.98 -6.56
N ALA A 81 0.90 16.13 -7.85
CA ALA A 81 -0.25 16.90 -8.30
C ALA A 81 -1.39 16.07 -8.90
N PHE A 82 -1.26 14.75 -8.96
CA PHE A 82 -2.33 13.83 -9.33
C PHE A 82 -3.09 13.32 -8.10
N GLY A 83 -4.35 12.96 -8.31
CA GLY A 83 -5.12 12.16 -7.37
C GLY A 83 -6.44 12.79 -6.93
N LEU A 84 -7.26 11.96 -6.27
CA LEU A 84 -8.59 12.29 -5.76
C LEU A 84 -8.67 13.53 -4.86
N PRO A 85 -7.67 13.87 -4.01
CA PRO A 85 -7.77 15.08 -3.18
C PRO A 85 -7.99 16.36 -3.99
N ALA A 86 -7.28 16.51 -5.11
CA ALA A 86 -7.45 17.68 -5.98
C ALA A 86 -8.77 17.65 -6.73
N GLU A 87 -9.18 16.47 -7.21
CA GLU A 87 -10.46 16.28 -7.93
C GLU A 87 -11.66 16.57 -7.02
N ASN A 88 -11.67 16.04 -5.80
CA ASN A 88 -12.75 16.26 -4.85
C ASN A 88 -12.81 17.72 -4.39
N ALA A 89 -11.67 18.35 -4.15
CA ALA A 89 -11.63 19.76 -3.83
C ALA A 89 -12.14 20.64 -4.98
N ALA A 90 -11.82 20.27 -6.23
CA ALA A 90 -12.32 20.96 -7.41
C ALA A 90 -13.84 20.82 -7.56
N ILE A 91 -14.40 19.64 -7.32
CA ILE A 91 -15.85 19.40 -7.32
C ILE A 91 -16.52 20.27 -6.24
N GLN A 92 -16.01 20.26 -5.01
CA GLN A 92 -16.56 21.05 -3.89
C GLN A 92 -16.52 22.55 -4.16
N ASN A 93 -15.47 23.04 -4.83
CA ASN A 93 -15.28 24.45 -5.14
C ASN A 93 -15.84 24.85 -6.53
N LYS A 94 -16.49 23.91 -7.26
CA LYS A 94 -17.07 24.13 -8.61
C LYS A 94 -16.04 24.72 -9.59
N THR A 95 -14.84 24.19 -9.59
CA THR A 95 -13.74 24.59 -10.48
C THR A 95 -13.16 23.35 -11.19
N SER A 96 -12.29 23.56 -12.18
CA SER A 96 -11.58 22.43 -12.79
C SER A 96 -10.47 21.91 -11.87
N PRO A 97 -10.14 20.60 -11.86
CA PRO A 97 -9.00 20.07 -11.13
C PRO A 97 -7.69 20.74 -11.51
N SER A 98 -7.51 21.09 -12.79
CA SER A 98 -6.33 21.78 -13.29
C SER A 98 -6.19 23.18 -12.65
N ASP A 99 -7.24 24.01 -12.74
CA ASP A 99 -7.21 25.38 -12.22
C ASP A 99 -6.98 25.39 -10.70
N TRP A 100 -7.64 24.48 -9.99
CA TRP A 100 -7.45 24.29 -8.56
C TRP A 100 -6.00 23.94 -8.22
N THR A 101 -5.44 22.95 -8.93
CA THR A 101 -4.09 22.45 -8.70
C THR A 101 -3.03 23.52 -8.93
N TYR A 102 -3.05 24.17 -10.09
CA TYR A 102 -2.03 25.19 -10.41
C TYR A 102 -2.15 26.45 -9.54
N LYS A 103 -3.37 26.86 -9.18
CA LYS A 103 -3.57 27.94 -8.21
C LYS A 103 -2.95 27.62 -6.85
N ASN A 104 -3.10 26.39 -6.37
CA ASN A 104 -2.49 25.96 -5.12
C ASN A 104 -0.96 25.85 -5.22
N ILE A 105 -0.44 25.38 -6.35
CA ILE A 105 1.01 25.36 -6.62
C ILE A 105 1.58 26.77 -6.50
N GLU A 106 0.97 27.75 -7.14
CA GLU A 106 1.42 29.14 -7.10
C GLU A 106 1.42 29.70 -5.67
N GLU A 107 0.34 29.45 -4.91
CA GLU A 107 0.24 29.94 -3.53
C GLU A 107 1.26 29.26 -2.60
N MET A 108 1.40 27.94 -2.67
CA MET A 108 2.38 27.21 -1.87
C MET A 108 3.81 27.58 -2.25
N LYS A 109 4.11 27.75 -3.54
CA LYS A 109 5.40 28.24 -4.02
C LYS A 109 5.74 29.63 -3.46
N ARG A 110 4.76 30.53 -3.48
CA ARG A 110 4.91 31.87 -2.88
C ARG A 110 5.24 31.78 -1.39
N GLN A 111 4.56 30.90 -0.65
CA GLN A 111 4.82 30.68 0.78
C GLN A 111 6.20 30.05 1.04
N LEU A 112 6.61 29.07 0.24
CA LEU A 112 7.93 28.43 0.36
C LEU A 112 9.05 29.43 0.06
N LYS A 113 8.87 30.34 -0.91
CA LYS A 113 9.83 31.40 -1.19
C LYS A 113 9.98 32.39 -0.02
N LEU A 114 8.89 32.69 0.69
CA LEU A 114 8.95 33.58 1.88
C LEU A 114 9.78 32.98 3.03
N ILE A 115 9.89 31.64 3.12
CA ILE A 115 10.77 30.96 4.09
C ILE A 115 12.24 31.17 3.72
N GLY A 116 12.55 31.51 2.46
CA GLY A 116 13.90 31.74 1.98
C GLY A 116 14.70 30.46 1.72
N LEU A 117 14.05 29.38 1.36
CA LEU A 117 14.72 28.09 1.08
C LEU A 117 15.62 28.19 -0.15
N SER A 118 16.76 27.50 -0.12
CA SER A 118 17.77 27.48 -1.18
C SER A 118 17.44 26.46 -2.28
N ILE A 119 16.23 26.53 -2.80
CA ILE A 119 15.70 25.63 -3.84
C ILE A 119 16.09 26.16 -5.22
N ASP A 120 16.48 25.27 -6.11
CA ASP A 120 16.64 25.54 -7.54
C ASP A 120 15.29 25.48 -8.25
N TRP A 121 14.58 26.59 -8.28
CA TRP A 121 13.27 26.71 -8.92
C TRP A 121 13.28 26.49 -10.44
N SER A 122 14.46 26.49 -11.09
CA SER A 122 14.57 26.13 -12.51
C SER A 122 14.35 24.63 -12.76
N LYS A 123 14.42 23.83 -11.71
CA LYS A 123 14.20 22.37 -11.72
C LYS A 123 12.86 21.99 -11.12
N GLU A 124 11.94 22.94 -11.02
CA GLU A 124 10.57 22.69 -10.58
C GLU A 124 9.84 21.77 -11.55
N VAL A 125 9.10 20.81 -11.01
CA VAL A 125 8.27 19.87 -11.78
C VAL A 125 6.90 19.68 -11.11
N ALA A 126 5.87 19.44 -11.91
CA ALA A 126 4.59 18.95 -11.41
C ALA A 126 4.29 17.58 -12.02
N THR A 127 3.90 16.62 -11.21
CA THR A 127 3.67 15.24 -11.68
C THR A 127 2.52 15.13 -12.67
N CYS A 128 1.61 16.13 -12.69
CA CYS A 128 0.51 16.23 -13.65
C CYS A 128 0.88 16.89 -14.99
N ASP A 129 2.11 17.40 -15.14
CA ASP A 129 2.56 17.97 -16.41
C ASP A 129 2.84 16.89 -17.46
N GLU A 130 2.48 17.12 -18.72
CA GLU A 130 2.77 16.21 -19.82
C GLU A 130 4.26 15.88 -19.93
N LYS A 131 5.13 16.88 -19.70
CA LYS A 131 6.58 16.71 -19.69
C LYS A 131 7.05 15.71 -18.63
N TYR A 132 6.29 15.55 -17.55
CA TYR A 132 6.58 14.61 -16.47
C TYR A 132 5.91 13.24 -16.72
N PHE A 133 4.58 13.19 -16.86
CA PHE A 133 3.87 11.92 -16.90
C PHE A 133 4.13 11.09 -18.17
N LYS A 134 4.60 11.68 -19.26
CA LYS A 134 5.09 10.91 -20.42
C LYS A 134 6.18 9.90 -20.05
N HIS A 135 7.02 10.22 -19.07
CA HIS A 135 8.05 9.31 -18.57
C HIS A 135 7.44 8.18 -17.73
N GLN A 136 6.39 8.46 -16.98
CA GLN A 136 5.63 7.42 -16.25
C GLN A 136 4.93 6.47 -17.25
N GLN A 137 4.33 7.00 -18.31
CA GLN A 137 3.72 6.19 -19.35
C GLN A 137 4.76 5.30 -20.07
N LYS A 138 5.95 5.85 -20.35
CA LYS A 138 7.05 5.06 -20.89
C LYS A 138 7.47 3.95 -19.92
N LEU A 139 7.63 4.26 -18.64
CA LEU A 139 7.98 3.27 -17.61
C LEU A 139 6.93 2.16 -17.51
N PHE A 140 5.64 2.50 -17.56
CA PHE A 140 4.57 1.49 -17.59
C PHE A 140 4.70 0.58 -18.82
N LYS A 141 5.00 1.16 -19.99
CA LYS A 141 5.24 0.38 -21.21
C LYS A 141 6.44 -0.55 -21.05
N ASP A 142 7.54 -0.05 -20.49
CA ASP A 142 8.73 -0.87 -20.22
C ASP A 142 8.40 -2.03 -19.26
N PHE A 143 7.56 -1.81 -18.22
CA PHE A 143 7.08 -2.87 -17.34
C PHE A 143 6.19 -3.88 -18.05
N PHE A 144 5.33 -3.42 -18.95
CA PHE A 144 4.50 -4.29 -19.77
C PHE A 144 5.35 -5.18 -20.69
N ASP A 145 6.30 -4.59 -21.40
CA ASP A 145 7.20 -5.29 -22.32
C ASP A 145 8.09 -6.33 -21.57
N ASN A 146 8.37 -6.11 -20.28
CA ASN A 146 9.10 -7.04 -19.42
C ASN A 146 8.19 -7.96 -18.59
N ASN A 147 6.89 -8.05 -18.93
CA ASN A 147 5.94 -8.93 -18.25
C ASN A 147 5.81 -8.70 -16.73
N LEU A 148 6.03 -7.46 -16.27
CA LEU A 148 5.91 -7.04 -14.87
C LEU A 148 4.53 -6.48 -14.52
N VAL A 149 3.64 -6.35 -15.51
CA VAL A 149 2.24 -5.96 -15.34
C VAL A 149 1.33 -6.92 -16.08
N TYR A 150 0.12 -7.08 -15.59
CA TYR A 150 -0.92 -7.91 -16.21
C TYR A 150 -2.30 -7.31 -15.96
N LYS A 151 -3.25 -7.72 -16.77
CA LYS A 151 -4.64 -7.27 -16.65
C LYS A 151 -5.53 -8.45 -16.26
N LYS A 152 -6.34 -8.28 -15.24
CA LYS A 152 -7.34 -9.28 -14.82
C LYS A 152 -8.60 -8.62 -14.30
N GLU A 153 -9.71 -9.36 -14.34
CA GLU A 153 -10.89 -9.01 -13.58
C GLU A 153 -10.63 -9.29 -12.09
N SER A 154 -10.92 -8.30 -11.27
CA SER A 154 -10.82 -8.39 -9.82
C SER A 154 -12.02 -7.73 -9.17
N GLN A 155 -12.43 -8.27 -8.05
CA GLN A 155 -13.38 -7.60 -7.19
C GLN A 155 -12.68 -6.44 -6.49
N VAL A 156 -13.28 -5.26 -6.56
CA VAL A 156 -12.75 -4.03 -5.99
C VAL A 156 -13.79 -3.39 -5.08
N ASN A 157 -13.29 -2.65 -4.08
CA ASN A 157 -14.13 -1.80 -3.26
C ASN A 157 -14.49 -0.55 -4.05
N TRP A 158 -15.76 -0.34 -4.31
CA TRP A 158 -16.26 0.80 -5.07
C TRP A 158 -16.98 1.76 -4.14
N ASP A 159 -16.56 3.02 -4.15
CA ASP A 159 -17.26 4.10 -3.47
C ASP A 159 -18.26 4.75 -4.44
N PRO A 160 -19.58 4.61 -4.22
CA PRO A 160 -20.58 5.15 -5.13
C PRO A 160 -20.69 6.68 -5.05
N ALA A 161 -20.31 7.31 -3.94
CA ALA A 161 -20.33 8.76 -3.78
C ALA A 161 -19.14 9.44 -4.47
N GLU A 162 -17.94 8.87 -4.33
CA GLU A 162 -16.73 9.38 -4.98
C GLU A 162 -16.51 8.78 -6.39
N GLN A 163 -17.32 7.80 -6.79
CA GLN A 163 -17.25 7.08 -8.08
C GLN A 163 -15.84 6.55 -8.38
N THR A 164 -15.22 5.92 -7.38
CA THR A 164 -13.83 5.46 -7.46
C THR A 164 -13.63 4.13 -6.76
N VAL A 165 -12.51 3.48 -7.09
CA VAL A 165 -12.01 2.29 -6.39
C VAL A 165 -11.24 2.70 -5.16
N LEU A 166 -11.54 2.05 -4.04
CA LEU A 166 -10.82 2.23 -2.78
C LEU A 166 -9.90 1.05 -2.50
N ALA A 167 -8.71 1.34 -1.99
CA ALA A 167 -7.85 0.34 -1.38
C ALA A 167 -8.49 -0.20 -0.08
N ASN A 168 -8.09 -1.38 0.38
CA ASN A 168 -8.65 -1.97 1.59
C ASN A 168 -8.49 -1.06 2.81
N GLU A 169 -7.36 -0.37 2.92
CA GLU A 169 -7.04 0.57 4.01
C GLU A 169 -7.93 1.83 3.99
N GLN A 170 -8.60 2.07 2.88
CA GLN A 170 -9.53 3.20 2.70
C GLN A 170 -10.99 2.84 2.99
N VAL A 171 -11.24 1.61 3.41
CA VAL A 171 -12.57 1.13 3.82
C VAL A 171 -12.57 0.95 5.33
N ILE A 172 -13.35 1.76 6.04
CA ILE A 172 -13.49 1.73 7.50
C ILE A 172 -14.93 1.34 7.83
N ASP A 173 -15.09 0.24 8.54
CA ASP A 173 -16.42 -0.30 8.94
C ASP A 173 -17.40 -0.46 7.75
N GLY A 174 -16.88 -0.89 6.59
CA GLY A 174 -17.67 -1.08 5.36
C GLY A 174 -18.02 0.22 4.62
N LYS A 175 -17.43 1.34 5.03
CA LYS A 175 -17.67 2.66 4.43
C LYS A 175 -16.39 3.26 3.88
N GLY A 176 -16.52 4.05 2.84
CA GLY A 176 -15.42 4.86 2.33
C GLY A 176 -14.90 5.82 3.41
N TRP A 177 -13.61 5.78 3.68
CA TRP A 177 -12.95 6.55 4.76
C TRP A 177 -13.17 8.06 4.69
N ARG A 178 -13.44 8.57 3.50
CA ARG A 178 -13.65 9.99 3.24
C ARG A 178 -15.11 10.35 3.01
N SER A 179 -15.80 9.59 2.16
CA SER A 179 -17.20 9.86 1.80
C SER A 179 -18.19 9.46 2.90
N GLY A 180 -17.82 8.44 3.71
CA GLY A 180 -18.75 7.80 4.64
C GLY A 180 -19.84 6.97 3.97
N ALA A 181 -19.84 6.86 2.63
CA ALA A 181 -20.79 6.03 1.89
C ALA A 181 -20.50 4.54 2.06
N GLU A 182 -21.53 3.72 2.05
CA GLU A 182 -21.36 2.26 2.04
C GLU A 182 -20.66 1.82 0.76
N VAL A 183 -19.62 0.98 0.93
CA VAL A 183 -18.81 0.49 -0.18
C VAL A 183 -19.53 -0.65 -0.89
N GLU A 184 -19.58 -0.56 -2.21
CA GLU A 184 -20.07 -1.63 -3.08
C GLU A 184 -18.91 -2.49 -3.60
N TYR A 185 -19.19 -3.77 -3.85
CA TYR A 185 -18.23 -4.65 -4.51
C TYR A 185 -18.53 -4.74 -5.99
N LYS A 186 -17.56 -4.31 -6.82
CA LYS A 186 -17.70 -4.38 -8.29
C LYS A 186 -16.58 -5.24 -8.88
N LYS A 187 -16.91 -6.03 -9.91
CA LYS A 187 -15.89 -6.68 -10.74
C LYS A 187 -15.46 -5.73 -11.83
N LEU A 188 -14.19 -5.34 -11.80
CA LEU A 188 -13.59 -4.46 -12.80
C LEU A 188 -12.32 -5.10 -13.37
N SER A 189 -12.12 -4.88 -14.68
CA SER A 189 -10.86 -5.23 -15.33
C SER A 189 -9.81 -4.19 -15.00
N GLN A 190 -8.79 -4.58 -14.24
CA GLN A 190 -7.76 -3.71 -13.69
C GLN A 190 -6.36 -4.15 -14.11
N TRP A 191 -5.42 -3.21 -14.16
CA TRP A 191 -4.00 -3.46 -14.28
C TRP A 191 -3.40 -3.75 -12.92
N PHE A 192 -2.53 -4.76 -12.86
CA PHE A 192 -1.80 -5.16 -11.67
C PHE A 192 -0.32 -5.21 -11.97
N PHE A 193 0.50 -4.73 -11.03
CA PHE A 193 1.93 -4.96 -11.03
C PHE A 193 2.24 -6.28 -10.32
N LYS A 194 3.23 -7.02 -10.81
CA LYS A 194 3.76 -8.22 -10.14
C LYS A 194 4.69 -7.82 -8.99
N ILE A 195 4.17 -7.15 -7.98
CA ILE A 195 4.96 -6.54 -6.90
C ILE A 195 5.75 -7.55 -6.08
N THR A 196 5.34 -8.82 -6.06
CA THR A 196 6.00 -9.90 -5.32
C THR A 196 7.16 -10.55 -6.08
N GLU A 197 7.33 -10.24 -7.37
CA GLU A 197 8.37 -10.83 -8.21
C GLU A 197 9.78 -10.64 -7.63
N PHE A 198 10.05 -9.47 -7.05
CA PHE A 198 11.34 -9.09 -6.49
C PHE A 198 11.42 -9.19 -4.96
N SER A 199 10.46 -9.82 -4.30
CA SER A 199 10.37 -9.84 -2.83
C SER A 199 11.64 -10.37 -2.16
N ASN A 200 12.22 -11.44 -2.67
CA ASN A 200 13.47 -12.00 -2.13
C ASN A 200 14.66 -11.06 -2.34
N GLU A 201 14.79 -10.48 -3.54
CA GLU A 201 15.87 -9.54 -3.85
C GLU A 201 15.78 -8.27 -3.00
N LEU A 202 14.56 -7.76 -2.77
CA LEU A 202 14.32 -6.62 -1.89
C LEU A 202 14.72 -6.93 -0.44
N LEU A 203 14.37 -8.11 0.06
CA LEU A 203 14.72 -8.55 1.40
C LEU A 203 16.26 -8.67 1.57
N ASP A 204 16.92 -9.33 0.64
CA ASP A 204 18.37 -9.51 0.64
C ASP A 204 19.10 -8.17 0.45
N GLY A 205 18.51 -7.27 -0.35
CA GLY A 205 19.01 -5.92 -0.62
C GLY A 205 19.10 -5.03 0.62
N LEU A 206 18.30 -5.27 1.66
CA LEU A 206 18.37 -4.49 2.91
C LEU A 206 19.74 -4.57 3.59
N SER A 207 20.44 -5.69 3.43
CA SER A 207 21.81 -5.86 3.95
C SER A 207 22.84 -4.96 3.25
N LYS A 208 22.54 -4.51 2.03
CA LYS A 208 23.40 -3.65 1.19
C LYS A 208 23.17 -2.15 1.42
N LEU A 209 22.36 -1.78 2.41
CA LEU A 209 21.99 -0.40 2.75
C LEU A 209 22.59 0.02 4.10
N PRO A 210 23.94 0.21 4.20
CA PRO A 210 24.59 0.47 5.49
C PRO A 210 24.19 1.79 6.12
N ASN A 211 23.78 2.78 5.31
CA ASN A 211 23.41 4.12 5.77
C ASN A 211 21.91 4.26 6.12
N TRP A 212 21.14 3.20 5.96
CA TRP A 212 19.73 3.23 6.35
C TRP A 212 19.58 2.94 7.85
N PRO A 213 18.68 3.67 8.56
CA PRO A 213 18.40 3.38 9.97
C PRO A 213 17.90 1.95 10.15
N ASP A 214 18.39 1.25 11.18
CA ASP A 214 18.01 -0.15 11.45
C ASP A 214 16.50 -0.33 11.67
N LYS A 215 15.86 0.66 12.30
CA LYS A 215 14.40 0.67 12.46
C LYS A 215 13.67 0.63 11.12
N VAL A 216 14.15 1.38 10.12
CA VAL A 216 13.55 1.39 8.77
C VAL A 216 13.78 0.06 8.06
N LYS A 217 14.99 -0.51 8.15
CA LYS A 217 15.28 -1.85 7.60
C LYS A 217 14.38 -2.91 8.23
N LEU A 218 14.18 -2.86 9.55
CA LEU A 218 13.28 -3.78 10.25
C LEU A 218 11.83 -3.64 9.79
N MET A 219 11.35 -2.40 9.63
CA MET A 219 9.99 -2.15 9.09
C MET A 219 9.82 -2.73 7.69
N GLN A 220 10.79 -2.55 6.80
CA GLN A 220 10.76 -3.12 5.44
C GLN A 220 10.77 -4.65 5.46
N LYS A 221 11.64 -5.25 6.29
CA LYS A 221 11.70 -6.71 6.49
C LYS A 221 10.36 -7.28 6.94
N ASN A 222 9.74 -6.64 7.95
CA ASN A 222 8.45 -7.07 8.49
C ASN A 222 7.31 -6.89 7.46
N TRP A 223 7.36 -5.82 6.65
CA TRP A 223 6.39 -5.58 5.59
C TRP A 223 6.48 -6.64 4.48
N ILE A 224 7.68 -6.99 4.04
CA ILE A 224 7.89 -8.07 3.06
C ILE A 224 7.40 -9.41 3.62
N GLY A 225 7.62 -9.65 4.93
CA GLY A 225 6.99 -10.73 5.67
C GLY A 225 7.30 -12.12 5.13
N LYS A 226 8.57 -12.41 4.76
CA LYS A 226 8.94 -13.75 4.27
C LYS A 226 8.58 -14.82 5.30
N SER A 227 7.68 -15.70 4.93
CA SER A 227 7.31 -16.89 5.70
C SER A 227 7.67 -18.16 4.92
N ILE A 228 7.96 -19.22 5.65
CA ILE A 228 8.22 -20.54 5.09
C ILE A 228 7.17 -21.47 5.67
N GLY A 229 6.50 -22.19 4.78
CA GLY A 229 5.49 -23.18 5.16
C GLY A 229 5.51 -24.36 4.23
N CYS A 230 4.61 -25.28 4.45
CA CYS A 230 4.40 -26.43 3.57
C CYS A 230 2.91 -26.64 3.28
N GLU A 231 2.67 -27.26 2.15
CA GLU A 231 1.35 -27.77 1.78
C GLU A 231 1.22 -29.24 2.21
N ILE A 232 0.07 -29.57 2.76
CA ILE A 232 -0.26 -30.93 3.19
C ILE A 232 -1.57 -31.32 2.51
N ASN A 233 -1.56 -32.44 1.78
CA ASN A 233 -2.75 -33.00 1.18
C ASN A 233 -3.38 -34.02 2.13
N LEU A 234 -4.58 -33.73 2.60
CA LEU A 234 -5.35 -34.59 3.50
C LEU A 234 -6.45 -35.31 2.73
N ASP A 235 -6.61 -36.59 2.98
CA ASP A 235 -7.68 -37.40 2.36
C ASP A 235 -9.03 -37.01 2.99
N LEU A 236 -10.00 -36.61 2.13
CA LEU A 236 -11.38 -36.36 2.54
C LEU A 236 -12.15 -37.66 2.73
N VAL A 237 -12.98 -37.71 3.75
CA VAL A 237 -13.87 -38.81 4.06
C VAL A 237 -15.29 -38.31 4.37
N ASP A 238 -16.27 -39.15 4.16
CA ASP A 238 -17.67 -38.89 4.51
C ASP A 238 -17.93 -39.08 6.03
N ASP A 239 -19.17 -38.94 6.44
CA ASP A 239 -19.64 -39.11 7.83
C ASP A 239 -19.53 -40.57 8.35
N LYS A 240 -19.31 -41.54 7.46
CA LYS A 240 -19.04 -42.96 7.75
C LYS A 240 -17.56 -43.29 7.63
N PHE A 241 -16.70 -42.29 7.42
CA PHE A 241 -15.27 -42.40 7.26
C PHE A 241 -14.84 -43.19 6.00
N ASN A 242 -15.68 -43.24 4.97
CA ASN A 242 -15.30 -43.77 3.67
C ASN A 242 -14.57 -42.73 2.86
N SER A 243 -13.52 -43.12 2.13
CA SER A 243 -12.75 -42.20 1.28
C SER A 243 -13.59 -41.63 0.12
N ILE A 244 -13.49 -40.34 -0.11
CA ILE A 244 -14.23 -39.61 -1.16
C ILE A 244 -13.39 -39.42 -2.43
N LYS A 245 -12.17 -39.94 -2.51
CA LYS A 245 -11.19 -39.76 -3.61
C LYS A 245 -10.76 -38.31 -3.85
N GLU A 246 -11.18 -37.39 -3.02
CA GLU A 246 -10.75 -35.98 -3.05
C GLU A 246 -9.78 -35.71 -1.91
N LYS A 247 -8.92 -34.70 -2.12
CA LYS A 247 -7.97 -34.28 -1.12
C LYS A 247 -8.20 -32.82 -0.77
N LEU A 248 -8.09 -32.50 0.50
CA LEU A 248 -8.04 -31.14 0.96
C LEU A 248 -6.57 -30.71 1.05
N ASN A 249 -6.18 -29.75 0.22
CA ASN A 249 -4.86 -29.13 0.33
C ASN A 249 -4.92 -28.06 1.41
N ILE A 250 -4.06 -28.13 2.41
CA ILE A 250 -3.90 -27.13 3.44
C ILE A 250 -2.49 -26.55 3.40
N TYR A 251 -2.36 -25.26 3.71
CA TYR A 251 -1.08 -24.60 3.90
C TYR A 251 -0.85 -24.32 5.39
N THR A 252 0.37 -24.55 5.89
CA THR A 252 0.74 -24.24 7.25
C THR A 252 2.18 -23.75 7.34
N THR A 253 2.44 -22.76 8.20
CA THR A 253 3.79 -22.34 8.61
C THR A 253 4.31 -23.10 9.83
N ARG A 254 3.45 -23.95 10.46
CA ARG A 254 3.76 -24.70 11.66
C ARG A 254 3.42 -26.20 11.48
N PRO A 255 4.08 -26.89 10.53
CA PRO A 255 3.81 -28.32 10.28
C PRO A 255 4.11 -29.21 11.49
N ASP A 256 4.97 -28.76 12.39
CA ASP A 256 5.30 -29.42 13.67
C ASP A 256 4.08 -29.61 14.58
N THR A 257 3.06 -28.76 14.47
CA THR A 257 1.86 -28.79 15.31
C THR A 257 0.76 -29.72 14.80
N ILE A 258 0.93 -30.39 13.66
CA ILE A 258 -0.10 -31.24 13.02
C ILE A 258 -0.61 -32.34 13.96
N PHE A 259 0.24 -32.90 14.83
CA PHE A 259 -0.14 -33.92 15.81
C PHE A 259 -1.16 -33.45 16.84
N GLY A 260 -1.19 -32.12 17.10
CA GLY A 260 -2.17 -31.46 17.96
C GLY A 260 -3.45 -31.01 17.23
N ALA A 261 -3.56 -31.26 15.94
CA ALA A 261 -4.74 -30.87 15.17
C ALA A 261 -6.00 -31.55 15.68
N THR A 262 -7.06 -30.76 15.87
CA THR A 262 -8.37 -31.21 16.36
C THR A 262 -9.50 -31.01 15.35
N PHE A 263 -9.32 -30.12 14.38
CA PHE A 263 -10.26 -29.87 13.29
C PHE A 263 -9.53 -29.31 12.07
N CYS A 264 -10.23 -29.34 10.93
CA CYS A 264 -9.86 -28.56 9.75
C CYS A 264 -10.95 -27.55 9.44
N ALA A 265 -10.57 -26.42 8.83
CA ALA A 265 -11.52 -25.40 8.43
C ALA A 265 -11.15 -24.85 7.05
N ILE A 266 -12.19 -24.50 6.27
CA ILE A 266 -12.07 -23.90 4.95
C ILE A 266 -12.79 -22.56 4.90
N SER A 267 -12.33 -21.70 4.00
CA SER A 267 -12.96 -20.42 3.73
C SER A 267 -14.39 -20.60 3.18
N PRO A 268 -15.32 -19.68 3.46
CA PRO A 268 -16.63 -19.66 2.79
C PRO A 268 -16.53 -19.57 1.25
N GLY A 269 -15.43 -18.99 0.72
CA GLY A 269 -15.17 -18.92 -0.72
C GLY A 269 -14.46 -20.15 -1.32
N HIS A 270 -14.12 -21.15 -0.52
CA HIS A 270 -13.42 -22.33 -0.99
C HIS A 270 -14.33 -23.18 -1.93
N PRO A 271 -13.81 -23.74 -3.04
CA PRO A 271 -14.60 -24.54 -3.98
C PRO A 271 -15.42 -25.64 -3.32
N LEU A 272 -14.83 -26.37 -2.38
CA LEU A 272 -15.52 -27.43 -1.60
C LEU A 272 -16.67 -26.85 -0.74
N ALA A 273 -16.50 -25.65 -0.15
CA ALA A 273 -17.58 -25.02 0.63
C ALA A 273 -18.76 -24.66 -0.28
N ILE A 274 -18.49 -24.15 -1.48
CA ILE A 274 -19.51 -23.83 -2.48
C ILE A 274 -20.24 -25.10 -2.93
N GLU A 275 -19.53 -26.20 -3.13
CA GLU A 275 -20.13 -27.49 -3.51
C GLU A 275 -21.09 -28.00 -2.44
N LEU A 276 -20.72 -27.91 -1.16
CA LEU A 276 -21.53 -28.36 -0.03
C LEU A 276 -22.85 -27.58 0.11
N THR A 277 -22.98 -26.39 -0.47
CA THR A 277 -24.23 -25.63 -0.48
C THR A 277 -25.35 -26.34 -1.22
N LYS A 278 -25.03 -27.21 -2.20
CA LYS A 278 -26.02 -27.90 -3.02
C LYS A 278 -26.92 -28.81 -2.19
N ASN A 279 -26.41 -29.39 -1.11
CA ASN A 279 -27.09 -30.38 -0.30
C ASN A 279 -27.37 -29.94 1.13
N ASN A 280 -26.98 -28.71 1.52
CA ASN A 280 -27.15 -28.24 2.90
C ASN A 280 -27.56 -26.77 2.96
N SER A 281 -28.83 -26.54 3.34
CA SER A 281 -29.41 -25.18 3.41
C SER A 281 -28.78 -24.31 4.50
N SER A 282 -28.29 -24.90 5.59
CA SER A 282 -27.60 -24.15 6.67
C SER A 282 -26.24 -23.66 6.21
N ILE A 283 -25.47 -24.48 5.49
CA ILE A 283 -24.21 -24.11 4.88
C ILE A 283 -24.44 -22.99 3.85
N LYS A 284 -25.49 -23.10 3.04
CA LYS A 284 -25.84 -22.07 2.05
C LYS A 284 -26.10 -20.72 2.73
N LYS A 285 -26.88 -20.67 3.80
CA LYS A 285 -27.13 -19.42 4.58
C LYS A 285 -25.86 -18.86 5.19
N PHE A 286 -24.98 -19.71 5.71
CA PHE A 286 -23.71 -19.30 6.28
C PHE A 286 -22.80 -18.66 5.22
N ILE A 287 -22.70 -19.25 4.03
CA ILE A 287 -21.92 -18.71 2.93
C ILE A 287 -22.54 -17.41 2.38
N GLU A 288 -23.86 -17.30 2.30
CA GLU A 288 -24.54 -16.04 1.93
C GLU A 288 -24.24 -14.91 2.93
N LYS A 289 -24.14 -15.25 4.24
CA LYS A 289 -23.80 -14.27 5.29
C LYS A 289 -22.35 -13.78 5.21
N PHE A 290 -21.42 -14.66 4.87
CA PHE A 290 -19.97 -14.38 4.99
C PHE A 290 -19.20 -14.45 3.67
N GLY A 291 -19.69 -15.17 2.65
CA GLY A 291 -18.95 -15.46 1.42
C GLY A 291 -18.82 -14.28 0.45
N SER A 292 -19.61 -13.23 0.63
CA SER A 292 -19.58 -12.02 -0.21
C SER A 292 -18.66 -10.92 0.36
N LYS A 293 -18.09 -11.12 1.55
CA LYS A 293 -17.25 -10.12 2.19
C LYS A 293 -15.78 -10.47 1.96
N ASN A 294 -15.08 -9.67 1.16
CA ASN A 294 -13.62 -9.64 1.22
C ASN A 294 -13.22 -9.02 2.56
N VAL A 295 -13.02 -9.86 3.54
CA VAL A 295 -12.65 -9.43 4.89
C VAL A 295 -11.14 -9.28 4.90
N SER A 296 -10.61 -8.07 5.15
CA SER A 296 -9.19 -7.86 5.39
C SER A 296 -8.76 -8.54 6.70
N GLU A 297 -7.47 -8.86 6.82
CA GLU A 297 -6.89 -9.48 8.03
C GLU A 297 -7.21 -8.66 9.29
N GLU A 298 -7.24 -7.32 9.19
CA GLU A 298 -7.62 -6.41 10.28
C GLU A 298 -9.11 -6.49 10.66
N MET A 299 -9.99 -6.68 9.67
CA MET A 299 -11.43 -6.88 9.94
C MET A 299 -11.68 -8.24 10.58
N LEU A 300 -10.94 -9.27 10.17
CA LEU A 300 -11.03 -10.60 10.79
C LEU A 300 -10.62 -10.57 12.26
N ALA A 301 -9.60 -9.80 12.62
CA ALA A 301 -9.16 -9.65 14.00
C ALA A 301 -10.22 -9.02 14.91
N LYS A 302 -11.16 -8.25 14.34
CA LYS A 302 -12.24 -7.54 15.07
C LYS A 302 -13.60 -8.25 14.99
N THR A 303 -13.75 -9.19 14.07
CA THR A 303 -15.04 -9.90 13.84
C THR A 303 -15.12 -11.13 14.74
N GLU A 304 -16.29 -11.40 15.30
CA GLU A 304 -16.54 -12.62 16.06
C GLU A 304 -16.30 -13.84 15.15
N LYS A 305 -15.49 -14.78 15.65
CA LYS A 305 -15.14 -15.99 14.93
C LYS A 305 -16.33 -16.96 14.94
N GLU A 306 -16.92 -17.17 13.77
CA GLU A 306 -18.03 -18.08 13.56
C GLU A 306 -17.62 -19.21 12.59
N GLY A 307 -18.14 -20.41 12.82
CA GLY A 307 -17.93 -21.56 11.93
C GLY A 307 -19.11 -22.51 11.93
N ILE A 308 -19.34 -23.18 10.82
CA ILE A 308 -20.35 -24.22 10.68
C ILE A 308 -19.69 -25.56 10.38
N LYS A 309 -20.06 -26.59 11.14
CA LYS A 309 -19.57 -27.96 10.92
C LYS A 309 -20.23 -28.54 9.66
N THR A 310 -19.42 -29.23 8.86
CA THR A 310 -19.90 -29.97 7.69
C THR A 310 -20.15 -31.46 8.03
N ASP A 311 -20.64 -32.22 7.08
CA ASP A 311 -20.75 -33.68 7.12
C ASP A 311 -19.47 -34.39 6.67
N LYS A 312 -18.39 -33.64 6.42
CA LYS A 312 -17.10 -34.16 5.95
C LYS A 312 -16.07 -34.14 7.06
N TYR A 313 -15.11 -35.04 6.92
CA TYR A 313 -13.93 -35.14 7.77
C TYR A 313 -12.69 -35.29 6.91
N VAL A 314 -11.53 -35.11 7.49
CA VAL A 314 -10.24 -35.38 6.87
C VAL A 314 -9.47 -36.37 7.70
N GLN A 315 -8.80 -37.32 7.04
CA GLN A 315 -7.95 -38.28 7.73
C GLN A 315 -6.66 -37.61 8.17
N HIS A 316 -6.24 -37.81 9.41
CA HIS A 316 -4.96 -37.31 9.91
C HIS A 316 -3.80 -37.96 9.15
N PRO A 317 -2.82 -37.22 8.61
CA PRO A 317 -1.83 -37.76 7.69
C PRO A 317 -0.86 -38.76 8.33
N PHE A 318 -0.66 -38.71 9.64
CA PHE A 318 0.33 -39.53 10.36
C PHE A 318 -0.28 -40.41 11.45
N ILE A 319 -1.52 -40.17 11.85
CA ILE A 319 -2.17 -40.97 12.91
C ILE A 319 -3.29 -41.76 12.25
N LYS A 320 -3.11 -43.10 12.23
CA LYS A 320 -4.10 -44.06 11.71
C LYS A 320 -5.40 -43.93 12.51
N ASP A 321 -6.53 -44.04 11.83
CA ASP A 321 -7.89 -44.03 12.40
C ASP A 321 -8.25 -42.74 13.19
N LYS A 322 -7.47 -41.66 13.03
CA LYS A 322 -7.81 -40.33 13.52
C LYS A 322 -8.40 -39.48 12.40
N PHE A 323 -9.65 -39.05 12.58
CA PHE A 323 -10.38 -38.19 11.66
C PHE A 323 -10.68 -36.86 12.30
N LEU A 324 -10.43 -35.78 11.55
CA LEU A 324 -10.63 -34.42 11.98
C LEU A 324 -11.91 -33.85 11.33
N PRO A 325 -12.86 -33.32 12.09
CA PRO A 325 -14.05 -32.72 11.53
C PRO A 325 -13.68 -31.51 10.64
N LEU A 326 -14.41 -31.33 9.54
CA LEU A 326 -14.24 -30.19 8.63
C LEU A 326 -15.30 -29.13 8.93
N TYR A 327 -14.84 -27.89 9.09
CA TYR A 327 -15.68 -26.71 9.28
C TYR A 327 -15.56 -25.75 8.10
N ILE A 328 -16.57 -24.91 7.90
CA ILE A 328 -16.49 -23.69 7.10
C ILE A 328 -16.47 -22.54 8.10
N ALA A 329 -15.46 -21.66 8.04
CA ALA A 329 -15.26 -20.62 9.05
C ALA A 329 -15.00 -19.26 8.41
N ASN A 330 -15.61 -18.20 8.98
CA ASN A 330 -15.53 -16.84 8.46
C ASN A 330 -14.16 -16.19 8.60
N PHE A 331 -13.28 -16.75 9.44
CA PHE A 331 -11.94 -16.24 9.70
C PHE A 331 -10.84 -16.88 8.83
N ILE A 332 -11.20 -17.73 7.88
CA ILE A 332 -10.26 -18.31 6.91
C ILE A 332 -10.27 -17.48 5.62
N LEU A 333 -9.11 -16.94 5.26
CA LEU A 333 -8.93 -16.16 4.03
C LEU A 333 -8.67 -17.06 2.83
N MET A 334 -9.35 -16.78 1.71
CA MET A 334 -9.09 -17.50 0.44
C MET A 334 -7.72 -17.19 -0.14
N ASP A 335 -7.22 -15.96 0.07
CA ASP A 335 -5.95 -15.49 -0.48
C ASP A 335 -4.73 -15.89 0.36
N TYR A 336 -4.94 -16.60 1.49
CA TYR A 336 -3.87 -17.12 2.30
C TYR A 336 -3.73 -18.64 2.11
N GLY A 337 -2.63 -19.05 1.49
CA GLY A 337 -2.37 -20.44 1.15
C GLY A 337 -3.42 -21.02 0.21
N SER A 338 -4.03 -22.12 0.61
CA SER A 338 -5.07 -22.85 -0.14
C SER A 338 -6.50 -22.46 0.26
N GLY A 339 -6.68 -21.50 1.17
CA GLY A 339 -7.99 -21.21 1.77
C GLY A 339 -8.49 -22.29 2.73
N ALA A 340 -7.58 -23.13 3.22
CA ALA A 340 -7.85 -24.22 4.15
C ALA A 340 -6.73 -24.34 5.20
N ILE A 341 -7.11 -24.64 6.44
CA ILE A 341 -6.20 -24.79 7.58
C ILE A 341 -6.57 -26.00 8.42
N TYR A 342 -5.66 -26.45 9.30
CA TYR A 342 -6.04 -27.20 10.50
C TYR A 342 -5.92 -26.32 11.75
N GLY A 343 -6.71 -26.60 12.77
CA GLY A 343 -6.66 -25.91 14.04
C GLY A 343 -6.01 -26.76 15.12
N CYS A 344 -5.09 -26.16 15.88
CA CYS A 344 -4.41 -26.75 17.01
C CYS A 344 -4.66 -25.89 18.24
N PRO A 345 -5.57 -26.29 19.17
CA PRO A 345 -5.93 -25.48 20.35
C PRO A 345 -4.77 -25.13 21.28
N ALA A 346 -3.64 -25.83 21.14
CA ALA A 346 -2.46 -25.56 21.98
C ALA A 346 -1.77 -24.24 21.65
N HIS A 347 -1.96 -23.68 20.44
CA HIS A 347 -1.32 -22.45 20.00
C HIS A 347 -2.20 -21.52 19.17
N ASP A 348 -3.34 -22.00 18.67
CA ASP A 348 -4.30 -21.16 17.94
C ASP A 348 -5.21 -20.41 18.90
N GLN A 349 -5.49 -19.13 18.59
CA GLN A 349 -6.36 -18.25 19.40
C GLN A 349 -7.83 -18.42 19.03
#